data_132c70c391a8bd21d0f6b1ea64cab17c
#
_entry.id   132c70c391a8bd21d0f6b1ea64cab17c
#
_cell.length_a   1.000
_cell.length_b   1.000
_cell.length_c   1.000
_cell.angle_alpha   90.00
_cell.angle_beta   90.00
_cell.angle_gamma   90.00
#
_symmetry.space_group_name_H-M   'P 1'
#
loop_
_entity.id
_entity.type
_entity.pdbx_description
1 polymer ?
#
loop_
_entity_poly.entity_id
_entity_poly.type
_entity_poly.pdbx_seq_one_letter_code
_entity_poly.pdbx_strand_id
1 'polypeptide(L)'
;MAVLTAKAESSSGFQIDELAPSGDYVATCIDIADEFSVPRKKYQSEEMEDIDVTRFLFGLAHNGKLYKVQTFEMRISGSPKSSLYKFLTAWLGKAPEYGWDYCTLKGQGAVISVEHVVSQMGTTYSKIARITPAKTSLADYSAQIIPIDRFTQPQPPAPAAVASPTPTPSAVASAPAPWNPQ
;
A
#
# COMPACT_ATOMS: atom_id res chain seq x y z
N MET A 1 -33.60 9.79 30.91
CA MET A 1 -33.39 9.92 29.47
C MET A 1 -32.14 9.16 29.11
N ALA A 2 -32.26 8.06 28.36
CA ALA A 2 -31.12 7.28 27.89
C ALA A 2 -30.57 7.94 26.60
N VAL A 3 -29.38 8.44 26.66
CA VAL A 3 -28.66 8.97 25.47
C VAL A 3 -27.98 7.79 24.79
N LEU A 4 -28.41 7.46 23.58
CA LEU A 4 -27.71 6.54 22.70
C LEU A 4 -26.37 7.19 22.31
N THR A 5 -25.30 6.80 23.00
CA THR A 5 -23.95 7.15 22.57
C THR A 5 -23.64 6.29 21.34
N ALA A 6 -23.42 6.94 20.21
CA ALA A 6 -22.92 6.24 19.02
C ALA A 6 -21.65 5.50 19.43
N LYS A 7 -21.64 4.17 19.24
CA LYS A 7 -20.44 3.36 19.39
C LYS A 7 -19.44 3.93 18.40
N ALA A 8 -18.37 4.53 18.90
CA ALA A 8 -17.25 4.90 18.07
C ALA A 8 -16.79 3.60 17.40
N GLU A 9 -17.03 3.50 16.10
CA GLU A 9 -16.39 2.46 15.29
C GLU A 9 -14.91 2.83 15.27
N SER A 10 -14.15 2.19 16.15
CA SER A 10 -12.70 2.22 16.09
C SER A 10 -12.24 1.38 14.90
N SER A 11 -12.49 1.87 13.69
CA SER A 11 -11.75 1.44 12.54
C SER A 11 -10.41 2.17 12.59
N SER A 12 -9.48 1.69 13.40
CA SER A 12 -8.11 2.20 13.44
C SER A 12 -7.31 1.78 12.20
N GLY A 13 -8.00 1.51 11.10
CA GLY A 13 -7.40 1.34 9.79
C GLY A 13 -6.83 2.67 9.29
N PHE A 14 -5.64 2.63 8.70
CA PHE A 14 -5.11 3.77 8.00
C PHE A 14 -6.05 4.19 6.86
N GLN A 15 -6.30 5.49 6.72
CA GLN A 15 -7.08 6.00 5.61
C GLN A 15 -6.25 5.92 4.32
N ILE A 16 -6.73 5.16 3.35
CA ILE A 16 -6.10 4.99 2.03
C ILE A 16 -7.07 5.55 1.02
N ASP A 17 -6.70 6.72 0.47
CA ASP A 17 -7.58 7.48 -0.43
C ASP A 17 -7.54 6.95 -1.87
N GLU A 18 -6.49 6.22 -2.24
CA GLU A 18 -6.28 5.77 -3.61
C GLU A 18 -5.57 4.42 -3.70
N LEU A 19 -6.00 3.63 -4.67
CA LEU A 19 -5.44 2.31 -4.95
C LEU A 19 -4.03 2.44 -5.56
N ALA A 20 -3.02 1.89 -4.90
CA ALA A 20 -1.66 1.84 -5.45
C ALA A 20 -1.62 0.86 -6.64
N PRO A 21 -0.92 1.19 -7.73
CA PRO A 21 -0.77 0.27 -8.86
C PRO A 21 -0.11 -1.05 -8.45
N SER A 22 -0.45 -2.14 -9.14
CA SER A 22 0.24 -3.43 -8.95
C SER A 22 1.66 -3.38 -9.49
N GLY A 23 2.60 -4.04 -8.81
CA GLY A 23 4.02 -4.08 -9.19
C GLY A 23 4.95 -4.15 -7.99
N ASP A 24 6.26 -4.11 -8.28
CA ASP A 24 7.31 -4.09 -7.28
C ASP A 24 7.80 -2.67 -7.07
N TYR A 25 7.89 -2.25 -5.80
CA TYR A 25 8.24 -0.88 -5.41
C TYR A 25 9.21 -0.85 -4.24
N VAL A 26 10.10 0.13 -4.27
CA VAL A 26 10.80 0.55 -3.06
C VAL A 26 9.85 1.43 -2.26
N ALA A 27 9.56 1.01 -1.05
CA ALA A 27 8.60 1.66 -0.17
C ALA A 27 9.22 1.99 1.18
N THR A 28 8.68 3.00 1.84
CA THR A 28 9.07 3.42 3.19
C THR A 28 7.96 3.07 4.17
N CYS A 29 8.28 2.47 5.30
CA CYS A 29 7.34 2.30 6.40
C CYS A 29 7.05 3.66 7.01
N ILE A 30 5.85 4.19 6.80
CA ILE A 30 5.48 5.54 7.26
C ILE A 30 4.78 5.52 8.60
N ASP A 31 4.10 4.43 8.92
CA ASP A 31 3.45 4.28 10.22
C ASP A 31 3.23 2.82 10.61
N ILE A 32 3.05 2.59 11.91
CA ILE A 32 2.76 1.29 12.51
C ILE A 32 1.62 1.50 13.51
N ALA A 33 0.54 0.75 13.37
CA ALA A 33 -0.61 0.84 14.25
C ALA A 33 -0.81 -0.48 14.98
N ASP A 34 -0.71 -0.41 16.30
CA ASP A 34 -0.99 -1.51 17.21
C ASP A 34 -2.39 -1.33 17.81
N GLU A 35 -3.15 -2.39 17.83
CA GLU A 35 -4.46 -2.45 18.49
C GLU A 35 -4.44 -3.59 19.49
N PHE A 36 -4.85 -3.29 20.73
CA PHE A 36 -4.83 -4.24 21.83
C PHE A 36 -6.25 -4.71 22.17
N SER A 37 -6.35 -5.96 22.59
CA SER A 37 -7.62 -6.56 23.04
C SER A 37 -8.72 -6.50 21.98
N VAL A 38 -8.38 -6.77 20.73
CA VAL A 38 -9.34 -6.83 19.62
C VAL A 38 -10.08 -8.16 19.68
N PRO A 39 -11.41 -8.18 19.83
CA PRO A 39 -12.16 -9.40 19.88
C PRO A 39 -12.17 -10.11 18.53
N ARG A 40 -11.70 -11.34 18.48
CA ARG A 40 -11.66 -12.18 17.28
C ARG A 40 -12.22 -13.57 17.58
N LYS A 41 -12.87 -14.15 16.58
CA LYS A 41 -13.30 -15.55 16.63
C LYS A 41 -12.08 -16.45 16.65
N LYS A 42 -12.01 -17.35 17.60
CA LYS A 42 -10.98 -18.37 17.68
C LYS A 42 -11.09 -19.32 16.50
N TYR A 43 -9.96 -19.76 15.98
CA TYR A 43 -9.94 -20.67 14.83
C TYR A 43 -10.75 -21.94 15.10
N GLN A 44 -11.71 -22.25 14.21
CA GLN A 44 -12.64 -23.40 14.31
C GLN A 44 -13.49 -23.47 15.59
N SER A 45 -13.75 -22.34 16.24
CA SER A 45 -14.61 -22.24 17.43
C SER A 45 -15.54 -21.03 17.31
N GLU A 46 -16.68 -21.08 18.01
CA GLU A 46 -17.58 -19.94 18.19
C GLU A 46 -17.11 -19.00 19.32
N GLU A 47 -16.07 -19.40 20.06
CA GLU A 47 -15.53 -18.61 21.15
C GLU A 47 -14.81 -17.37 20.64
N MET A 48 -15.00 -16.25 21.36
CA MET A 48 -14.25 -15.02 21.12
C MET A 48 -13.00 -15.02 21.99
N GLU A 49 -11.87 -14.58 21.43
CA GLU A 49 -10.66 -14.28 22.17
C GLU A 49 -10.22 -12.85 21.88
N ASP A 50 -9.68 -12.17 22.86
CA ASP A 50 -9.08 -10.86 22.69
C ASP A 50 -7.62 -11.07 22.24
N ILE A 51 -7.28 -10.49 21.12
CA ILE A 51 -5.91 -10.57 20.56
C ILE A 51 -5.37 -9.19 20.30
N ASP A 52 -4.05 -9.07 20.40
CA ASP A 52 -3.32 -7.88 20.02
C ASP A 52 -2.90 -8.00 18.54
N VAL A 53 -3.13 -6.96 17.77
CA VAL A 53 -2.84 -6.94 16.34
C VAL A 53 -2.06 -5.70 15.95
N THR A 54 -1.28 -5.81 14.89
CA THR A 54 -0.52 -4.71 14.30
C THR A 54 -0.75 -4.63 12.80
N ARG A 55 -0.60 -3.42 12.25
CA ARG A 55 -0.59 -3.11 10.82
C ARG A 55 0.54 -2.16 10.50
N PHE A 56 1.14 -2.34 9.34
CA PHE A 56 2.17 -1.45 8.82
C PHE A 56 1.62 -0.67 7.63
N LEU A 57 1.88 0.62 7.60
CA LEU A 57 1.57 1.51 6.50
C LEU A 57 2.84 1.84 5.73
N PHE A 58 2.85 1.50 4.45
CA PHE A 58 3.96 1.80 3.54
C PHE A 58 3.59 2.91 2.58
N GLY A 59 4.53 3.80 2.34
CA GLY A 59 4.47 4.80 1.29
C GLY A 59 5.38 4.43 0.13
N LEU A 60 4.90 4.59 -1.09
CA LEU A 60 5.64 4.34 -2.32
C LEU A 60 5.38 5.46 -3.33
N ALA A 61 6.27 5.61 -4.31
CA ALA A 61 6.09 6.52 -5.44
C ALA A 61 5.96 5.74 -6.75
N HIS A 62 5.02 6.15 -7.57
CA HIS A 62 4.86 5.67 -8.92
C HIS A 62 4.47 6.82 -9.86
N ASN A 63 5.22 7.01 -10.96
CA ASN A 63 5.01 8.10 -11.93
C ASN A 63 4.91 9.50 -11.29
N GLY A 64 5.77 9.78 -10.29
CA GLY A 64 5.80 11.06 -9.59
C GLY A 64 4.69 11.26 -8.56
N LYS A 65 3.78 10.31 -8.39
CA LYS A 65 2.69 10.32 -7.42
C LYS A 65 3.00 9.41 -6.23
N LEU A 66 2.58 9.84 -5.05
CA LEU A 66 2.75 9.08 -3.80
C LEU A 66 1.49 8.27 -3.51
N TYR A 67 1.68 7.03 -3.12
CA TYR A 67 0.62 6.10 -2.73
C TYR A 67 0.90 5.52 -1.35
N LYS A 68 -0.16 5.13 -0.66
CA LYS A 68 -0.09 4.46 0.64
C LYS A 68 -0.69 3.07 0.51
N VAL A 69 -0.02 2.07 1.07
CA VAL A 69 -0.49 0.68 1.11
C VAL A 69 -0.30 0.13 2.51
N GLN A 70 -1.33 -0.49 3.05
CA GLN A 70 -1.26 -1.12 4.37
C GLN A 70 -1.13 -2.64 4.26
N THR A 71 -0.53 -3.25 5.27
CA THR A 71 -0.60 -4.69 5.45
C THR A 71 -1.99 -5.12 5.94
N PHE A 72 -2.28 -6.41 5.82
CA PHE A 72 -3.37 -6.99 6.60
C PHE A 72 -3.03 -6.97 8.11
N GLU A 73 -4.05 -7.17 8.94
CA GLU A 73 -3.86 -7.33 10.39
C GLU A 73 -3.02 -8.56 10.70
N MET A 74 -2.02 -8.39 11.53
CA MET A 74 -1.17 -9.47 12.00
C MET A 74 -1.23 -9.55 13.52
N ARG A 75 -1.48 -10.75 14.07
CA ARG A 75 -1.45 -10.97 15.51
C ARG A 75 -0.05 -10.69 16.05
N ILE A 76 0.03 -9.87 17.10
CA ILE A 76 1.30 -9.60 17.81
C ILE A 76 1.69 -10.87 18.55
N SER A 77 2.70 -11.57 18.05
CA SER A 77 3.17 -12.83 18.60
C SER A 77 4.61 -13.10 18.19
N GLY A 78 5.46 -13.45 19.14
CA GLY A 78 6.84 -13.88 18.90
C GLY A 78 6.97 -15.30 18.35
N SER A 79 5.85 -16.00 18.11
CA SER A 79 5.90 -17.35 17.55
C SER A 79 6.43 -17.34 16.12
N PRO A 80 7.39 -18.21 15.76
CA PRO A 80 7.89 -18.34 14.39
C PRO A 80 6.82 -18.73 13.36
N LYS A 81 5.68 -19.24 13.82
CA LYS A 81 4.52 -19.59 12.99
C LYS A 81 3.62 -18.40 12.71
N SER A 82 3.70 -17.32 13.50
CA SER A 82 2.84 -16.13 13.34
C SER A 82 3.12 -15.39 12.03
N SER A 83 2.09 -14.74 11.50
CA SER A 83 2.20 -13.90 10.30
C SER A 83 3.15 -12.72 10.51
N LEU A 84 3.11 -12.08 11.69
CA LEU A 84 4.00 -10.98 12.03
C LEU A 84 5.47 -11.41 12.04
N TYR A 85 5.79 -12.53 12.69
CA TYR A 85 7.17 -13.02 12.73
C TYR A 85 7.71 -13.33 11.33
N LYS A 86 6.90 -13.99 10.48
CA LYS A 86 7.27 -14.29 9.09
C LYS A 86 7.44 -13.02 8.26
N PHE A 87 6.56 -12.05 8.44
CA PHE A 87 6.63 -10.76 7.78
C PHE A 87 7.91 -10.00 8.14
N LEU A 88 8.23 -9.90 9.43
CA LEU A 88 9.45 -9.26 9.92
C LEU A 88 10.71 -10.00 9.45
N THR A 89 10.70 -11.33 9.48
CA THR A 89 11.82 -12.13 8.97
C THR A 89 12.07 -11.87 7.48
N ALA A 90 11.01 -11.79 6.68
CA ALA A 90 11.12 -11.49 5.25
C ALA A 90 11.64 -10.08 5.00
N TRP A 91 11.20 -9.09 5.78
CA TRP A 91 11.64 -7.70 5.65
C TRP A 91 13.07 -7.47 6.11
N LEU A 92 13.48 -8.07 7.24
CA LEU A 92 14.82 -7.93 7.78
C LEU A 92 15.86 -8.81 7.08
N GLY A 93 15.40 -9.85 6.36
CA GLY A 93 16.27 -10.89 5.80
C GLY A 93 16.86 -11.83 6.85
N LYS A 94 16.47 -11.70 8.12
CA LYS A 94 16.87 -12.54 9.26
C LYS A 94 15.74 -12.61 10.29
N ALA A 95 15.75 -13.63 11.12
CA ALA A 95 14.80 -13.75 12.22
C ALA A 95 14.94 -12.57 13.19
N PRO A 96 13.83 -11.94 13.62
CA PRO A 96 13.87 -10.92 14.65
C PRO A 96 14.26 -11.53 16.01
N GLU A 97 14.98 -10.75 16.81
CA GLU A 97 15.33 -11.16 18.17
C GLU A 97 14.13 -10.98 19.11
N TYR A 98 14.00 -11.86 20.11
CA TYR A 98 12.94 -11.73 21.10
C TYR A 98 13.14 -10.45 21.93
N GLY A 99 12.06 -9.71 22.16
CA GLY A 99 12.10 -8.43 22.89
C GLY A 99 12.58 -7.24 22.04
N TRP A 100 12.87 -7.46 20.76
CA TRP A 100 13.17 -6.36 19.86
C TRP A 100 11.91 -5.56 19.51
N ASP A 101 12.01 -4.23 19.57
CA ASP A 101 10.94 -3.32 19.25
C ASP A 101 10.85 -3.08 17.74
N TYR A 102 9.82 -3.64 17.09
CA TYR A 102 9.58 -3.47 15.66
C TYR A 102 9.09 -2.06 15.28
N CYS A 103 8.69 -1.22 16.25
CA CYS A 103 8.34 0.18 15.96
C CYS A 103 9.55 0.98 15.45
N THR A 104 10.78 0.51 15.70
CA THR A 104 12.01 1.07 15.13
C THR A 104 12.09 0.96 13.61
N LEU A 105 11.22 0.17 12.98
CA LEU A 105 11.11 0.04 11.53
C LEU A 105 10.42 1.24 10.87
N LYS A 106 9.80 2.13 11.63
CA LYS A 106 9.26 3.38 11.10
C LYS A 106 10.37 4.21 10.46
N GLY A 107 10.20 4.59 9.21
CA GLY A 107 11.22 5.25 8.39
C GLY A 107 12.16 4.31 7.62
N GLN A 108 12.10 3.02 7.89
CA GLN A 108 12.92 2.05 7.19
C GLN A 108 12.32 1.69 5.83
N GLY A 109 13.19 1.44 4.86
CA GLY A 109 12.80 1.02 3.53
C GLY A 109 12.60 -0.49 3.39
N ALA A 110 11.75 -0.86 2.45
CA ALA A 110 11.56 -2.23 2.01
C ALA A 110 11.30 -2.26 0.50
N VAL A 111 11.54 -3.40 -0.13
CA VAL A 111 10.99 -3.67 -1.46
C VAL A 111 9.71 -4.48 -1.26
N ILE A 112 8.60 -3.96 -1.75
CA ILE A 112 7.29 -4.58 -1.62
C ILE A 112 6.70 -4.91 -2.99
N SER A 113 6.03 -6.06 -3.10
CA SER A 113 5.21 -6.40 -4.25
C SER A 113 3.75 -6.11 -3.92
N VAL A 114 3.11 -5.26 -4.70
CA VAL A 114 1.71 -4.85 -4.54
C VAL A 114 0.85 -5.61 -5.55
N GLU A 115 -0.21 -6.23 -5.07
CA GLU A 115 -1.22 -6.90 -5.88
C GLU A 115 -2.61 -6.34 -5.59
N HIS A 116 -3.48 -6.39 -6.59
CA HIS A 116 -4.90 -6.06 -6.43
C HIS A 116 -5.69 -7.30 -6.08
N VAL A 117 -6.45 -7.22 -5.02
CA VAL A 117 -7.35 -8.30 -4.57
C VAL A 117 -8.76 -7.78 -4.49
N VAL A 118 -9.71 -8.57 -4.95
CA VAL A 118 -11.14 -8.26 -4.82
C VAL A 118 -11.66 -8.92 -3.55
N SER A 119 -12.24 -8.13 -2.66
CA SER A 119 -12.89 -8.64 -1.44
C SER A 119 -14.16 -9.43 -1.77
N GLN A 120 -14.66 -10.20 -0.81
CA GLN A 120 -15.95 -10.90 -0.95
C GLN A 120 -17.13 -9.95 -1.22
N MET A 121 -17.00 -8.68 -0.85
CA MET A 121 -17.98 -7.62 -1.10
C MET A 121 -17.79 -6.92 -2.46
N GLY A 122 -16.87 -7.40 -3.32
CA GLY A 122 -16.60 -6.83 -4.64
C GLY A 122 -15.69 -5.59 -4.64
N THR A 123 -15.18 -5.15 -3.48
CA THR A 123 -14.28 -4.00 -3.39
C THR A 123 -12.85 -4.43 -3.72
N THR A 124 -12.20 -3.72 -4.64
CA THR A 124 -10.79 -3.93 -4.96
C THR A 124 -9.91 -3.13 -4.00
N TYR A 125 -8.87 -3.75 -3.49
CA TYR A 125 -7.87 -3.12 -2.63
C TYR A 125 -6.45 -3.57 -2.97
N SER A 126 -5.47 -2.73 -2.65
CA SER A 126 -4.04 -3.05 -2.80
C SER A 126 -3.57 -3.88 -1.61
N LYS A 127 -2.94 -5.00 -1.88
CA LYS A 127 -2.37 -5.92 -0.90
C LYS A 127 -0.87 -6.02 -1.09
N ILE A 128 -0.10 -6.04 -0.01
CA ILE A 128 1.31 -6.39 -0.04
C ILE A 128 1.41 -7.92 -0.10
N ALA A 129 1.78 -8.44 -1.26
CA ALA A 129 1.94 -9.88 -1.49
C ALA A 129 3.30 -10.40 -0.99
N ARG A 130 4.34 -9.57 -1.11
CA ARG A 130 5.71 -9.90 -0.72
C ARG A 130 6.43 -8.68 -0.16
N ILE A 131 7.36 -8.92 0.76
CA ILE A 131 8.28 -7.91 1.29
C ILE A 131 9.68 -8.49 1.36
N THR A 132 10.68 -7.66 1.04
CA THR A 132 12.10 -8.01 1.15
C THR A 132 12.89 -6.79 1.61
N PRO A 133 14.12 -6.97 2.15
CA PRO A 133 14.95 -5.84 2.55
C PRO A 133 15.23 -4.89 1.38
N ALA A 134 15.24 -3.59 1.65
CA ALA A 134 15.68 -2.59 0.66
C ALA A 134 17.18 -2.72 0.32
N LYS A 135 17.96 -3.28 1.24
CA LYS A 135 19.38 -3.57 1.04
C LYS A 135 19.67 -5.04 1.22
N THR A 136 20.23 -5.64 0.20
CA THR A 136 20.70 -7.03 0.20
C THR A 136 22.16 -7.07 -0.28
N SER A 137 22.79 -8.23 -0.24
CA SER A 137 24.14 -8.42 -0.82
C SER A 137 24.17 -8.23 -2.34
N LEU A 138 23.04 -8.35 -3.01
CA LEU A 138 22.90 -8.27 -4.47
C LEU A 138 22.39 -6.93 -4.96
N ALA A 139 21.65 -6.18 -4.14
CA ALA A 139 21.04 -4.91 -4.51
C ALA A 139 20.90 -3.98 -3.31
N ASP A 140 21.12 -2.69 -3.54
CA ASP A 140 20.95 -1.63 -2.55
C ASP A 140 20.01 -0.55 -3.11
N TYR A 141 18.80 -0.51 -2.59
CA TYR A 141 17.77 0.46 -2.97
C TYR A 141 17.63 1.60 -1.95
N SER A 142 18.57 1.72 -1.00
CA SER A 142 18.50 2.73 0.08
C SER A 142 18.38 4.16 -0.44
N ALA A 143 18.98 4.45 -1.59
CA ALA A 143 18.88 5.77 -2.23
C ALA A 143 17.47 6.09 -2.80
N GLN A 144 16.62 5.09 -2.97
CA GLN A 144 15.25 5.25 -3.47
C GLN A 144 14.20 5.35 -2.35
N ILE A 145 14.64 5.21 -1.09
CA ILE A 145 13.76 5.33 0.07
C ILE A 145 13.29 6.78 0.18
N ILE A 146 11.98 6.97 0.18
CA ILE A 146 11.35 8.28 0.28
C ILE A 146 11.22 8.65 1.75
N PRO A 147 11.69 9.84 2.20
CA PRO A 147 11.53 10.28 3.58
C PRO A 147 10.05 10.36 3.98
N ILE A 148 9.74 10.04 5.24
CA ILE A 148 8.37 10.05 5.79
C ILE A 148 7.68 11.40 5.57
N ASP A 149 8.40 12.50 5.71
CA ASP A 149 7.87 13.87 5.58
C ASP A 149 7.14 14.11 4.26
N ARG A 150 7.55 13.40 3.20
CA ARG A 150 6.90 13.51 1.89
C ARG A 150 5.48 12.93 1.88
N PHE A 151 5.17 12.00 2.78
CA PHE A 151 3.85 11.38 2.89
C PHE A 151 2.94 12.10 3.90
N THR A 152 3.50 12.99 4.71
CA THR A 152 2.76 13.76 5.73
C THR A 152 2.28 15.10 5.17
N GLN A 153 2.94 15.63 4.14
CA GLN A 153 2.53 16.88 3.49
C GLN A 153 1.31 16.62 2.57
N PRO A 154 0.34 17.57 2.53
CA PRO A 154 -0.72 17.51 1.53
C PRO A 154 -0.07 17.48 0.13
N GLN A 155 -0.35 16.45 -0.63
CA GLN A 155 0.19 16.33 -1.98
C GLN A 155 -0.31 17.50 -2.84
N PRO A 156 0.57 18.32 -3.46
CA PRO A 156 0.12 19.32 -4.40
C PRO A 156 -0.66 18.63 -5.53
N PRO A 157 -1.74 19.24 -6.04
CA PRO A 157 -2.50 18.67 -7.13
C PRO A 157 -1.55 18.30 -8.27
N ALA A 158 -1.68 17.06 -8.76
CA ALA A 158 -0.87 16.58 -9.87
C ALA A 158 -0.94 17.61 -11.00
N PRO A 159 0.18 17.98 -11.64
CA PRO A 159 0.13 18.89 -12.80
C PRO A 159 -0.86 18.30 -13.80
N ALA A 160 -1.88 19.09 -14.13
CA ALA A 160 -2.90 18.69 -15.10
C ALA A 160 -2.17 18.16 -16.34
N ALA A 161 -2.50 16.93 -16.73
CA ALA A 161 -1.94 16.32 -17.92
C ALA A 161 -2.09 17.35 -19.05
N VAL A 162 -0.96 17.80 -19.58
CA VAL A 162 -0.93 18.73 -20.71
C VAL A 162 -1.70 18.02 -21.81
N ALA A 163 -2.88 18.56 -22.14
CA ALA A 163 -3.72 18.02 -23.19
C ALA A 163 -2.85 17.89 -24.45
N SER A 164 -2.68 16.67 -24.92
CA SER A 164 -2.02 16.40 -26.19
C SER A 164 -2.67 17.28 -27.26
N PRO A 165 -1.90 17.99 -28.09
CA PRO A 165 -2.48 18.83 -29.13
C PRO A 165 -3.33 17.93 -30.02
N THR A 166 -4.59 18.29 -30.16
CA THR A 166 -5.54 17.69 -31.07
C THR A 166 -4.93 17.70 -32.47
N PRO A 167 -4.83 16.54 -33.18
CA PRO A 167 -4.31 16.56 -34.54
C PRO A 167 -5.23 17.43 -35.41
N THR A 168 -4.69 18.48 -35.98
CA THR A 168 -5.32 19.32 -36.98
C THR A 168 -5.79 18.44 -38.14
N PRO A 169 -7.06 18.46 -38.56
CA PRO A 169 -7.48 17.72 -39.72
C PRO A 169 -6.75 18.23 -40.96
N SER A 170 -5.90 17.40 -41.56
CA SER A 170 -5.28 17.66 -42.86
C SER A 170 -6.35 17.95 -43.88
N ALA A 171 -6.23 19.11 -44.53
CA ALA A 171 -7.08 19.51 -45.64
C ALA A 171 -7.07 18.40 -46.71
N VAL A 172 -8.28 17.95 -47.03
CA VAL A 172 -8.52 17.00 -48.12
C VAL A 172 -8.15 17.71 -49.41
N ALA A 173 -7.11 17.21 -50.07
CA ALA A 173 -6.77 17.66 -51.41
C ALA A 173 -7.89 17.36 -52.38
N SER A 174 -8.37 18.40 -53.09
CA SER A 174 -9.38 18.32 -54.12
C SER A 174 -9.02 17.30 -55.18
N ALA A 175 -9.91 16.37 -55.46
CA ALA A 175 -9.82 15.43 -56.52
C ALA A 175 -9.86 16.18 -57.88
N PRO A 176 -9.03 15.79 -58.90
CA PRO A 176 -9.14 16.34 -60.21
C PRO A 176 -10.41 15.86 -60.96
N ALA A 177 -11.01 16.73 -61.73
CA ALA A 177 -12.22 16.51 -62.51
C ALA A 177 -12.06 15.35 -63.50
N PRO A 178 -13.15 14.63 -63.85
CA PRO A 178 -13.11 13.55 -64.82
C PRO A 178 -12.85 14.07 -66.23
N TRP A 179 -11.89 13.46 -66.91
CA TRP A 179 -11.56 13.71 -68.27
C TRP A 179 -12.64 13.10 -69.21
N ASN A 180 -13.20 13.94 -70.13
CA ASN A 180 -14.25 13.55 -71.08
C ASN A 180 -13.62 13.43 -72.46
N PRO A 181 -13.54 12.23 -73.06
CA PRO A 181 -13.09 12.09 -74.45
C PRO A 181 -14.25 12.22 -75.42
N GLN A 182 -14.12 13.06 -76.40
CA GLN A 182 -14.83 12.98 -77.67
C GLN A 182 -14.05 12.18 -78.68
#